data_a81addf5b51f0e071703eb9b9c99ff46
#
_entry.id   a81addf5b51f0e071703eb9b9c99ff46
#
_cell.length_a   1.000
_cell.length_b   1.000
_cell.length_c   1.000
_cell.angle_alpha   90.00
_cell.angle_beta   90.00
_cell.angle_gamma   90.00
#
_symmetry.space_group_name_H-M   'P 1'
#
loop_
_entity.id
_entity.type
_entity.pdbx_description
1 polymer ?
#
loop_
_entity_poly.entity_id
_entity_poly.type
_entity_poly.pdbx_seq_one_letter_code
_entity_poly.pdbx_strand_id
1 'polypeptide(L)'
;MKKKILFRRMLRSPQFVIGFLIVLIVVLISVFAEQLAPMDENLNHIAARFTAPQGLGAYKTGGYVLGSDELGRDILSRVLVGSKISLQIAFISTICVTVIGTLLGVFAGYFGGVID
;
A
#
# COMPACT_ATOMS: atom_id res chain seq x y z
N MET A 1 -31.57 -1.65 10.40
CA MET A 1 -31.80 -0.20 10.42
C MET A 1 -30.63 0.60 10.96
N LYS A 2 -30.07 0.21 12.11
CA LYS A 2 -28.91 0.93 12.69
C LYS A 2 -27.69 0.96 11.78
N LYS A 3 -27.44 -0.09 11.00
CA LYS A 3 -26.32 -0.17 10.06
C LYS A 3 -26.44 0.84 8.91
N LYS A 4 -27.66 1.06 8.40
CA LYS A 4 -27.89 2.00 7.31
C LYS A 4 -27.71 3.46 7.78
N ILE A 5 -28.11 3.76 8.99
CA ILE A 5 -27.97 5.11 9.58
C ILE A 5 -26.50 5.41 9.83
N LEU A 6 -25.75 4.46 10.37
CA LEU A 6 -24.31 4.58 10.58
C LEU A 6 -23.58 4.77 9.25
N PHE A 7 -23.92 3.96 8.27
CA PHE A 7 -23.33 4.05 6.93
C PHE A 7 -23.57 5.41 6.28
N ARG A 8 -24.81 5.92 6.39
CA ARG A 8 -25.12 7.26 5.87
C ARG A 8 -24.35 8.36 6.61
N ARG A 9 -24.19 8.24 7.94
CA ARG A 9 -23.41 9.20 8.72
C ARG A 9 -21.93 9.17 8.31
N MET A 10 -21.39 7.99 8.08
CA MET A 10 -20.01 7.83 7.63
C MET A 10 -19.81 8.47 6.27
N LEU A 11 -20.74 8.27 5.33
CA LEU A 11 -20.68 8.85 3.99
C LEU A 11 -20.83 10.37 3.99
N ARG A 12 -21.48 10.94 5.00
CA ARG A 12 -21.63 12.40 5.13
C ARG A 12 -20.40 13.07 5.73
N SER A 13 -19.55 12.33 6.41
CA SER A 13 -18.33 12.90 6.97
C SER A 13 -17.29 13.09 5.87
N PRO A 14 -16.85 14.35 5.58
CA PRO A 14 -15.83 14.57 4.57
C PRO A 14 -14.50 13.95 4.92
N GLN A 15 -14.15 13.88 6.20
CA GLN A 15 -12.91 13.25 6.65
C GLN A 15 -12.91 11.76 6.36
N PHE A 16 -14.01 11.08 6.63
CA PHE A 16 -14.14 9.65 6.37
C PHE A 16 -14.09 9.36 4.87
N VAL A 17 -14.79 10.13 4.06
CA VAL A 17 -14.84 9.95 2.61
C VAL A 17 -13.45 10.14 2.00
N ILE A 18 -12.74 11.20 2.41
CA ILE A 18 -11.38 11.47 1.91
C ILE A 18 -10.43 10.33 2.30
N GLY A 19 -10.45 9.91 3.56
CA GLY A 19 -9.61 8.81 4.04
C GLY A 19 -9.91 7.50 3.33
N PHE A 20 -11.18 7.19 3.15
CA PHE A 20 -11.61 5.98 2.45
C PHE A 20 -11.16 5.98 0.99
N LEU A 21 -11.30 7.12 0.30
CA LEU A 21 -10.86 7.26 -1.09
C LEU A 21 -9.35 7.08 -1.22
N ILE A 22 -8.57 7.68 -0.32
CA ILE A 22 -7.12 7.54 -0.33
C ILE A 22 -6.71 6.07 -0.16
N VAL A 23 -7.28 5.39 0.84
CA VAL A 23 -6.99 3.98 1.10
C VAL A 23 -7.39 3.12 -0.09
N LEU A 24 -8.57 3.39 -0.66
CA LEU A 24 -9.06 2.64 -1.82
C LEU A 24 -8.12 2.79 -3.03
N ILE A 25 -7.68 4.02 -3.30
CA ILE A 25 -6.75 4.30 -4.40
C ILE A 25 -5.43 3.56 -4.18
N VAL A 26 -4.87 3.63 -2.97
CA VAL A 26 -3.61 2.95 -2.63
C VAL A 26 -3.74 1.44 -2.78
N VAL A 27 -4.84 0.86 -2.30
CA VAL A 27 -5.10 -0.58 -2.42
C VAL A 27 -5.22 -0.99 -3.88
N LEU A 28 -5.98 -0.23 -4.69
CA LEU A 28 -6.13 -0.52 -6.11
C LEU A 28 -4.80 -0.45 -6.86
N ILE A 29 -4.01 0.59 -6.59
CA ILE A 29 -2.68 0.74 -7.18
C ILE A 29 -1.80 -0.45 -6.81
N SER A 30 -1.84 -0.88 -5.56
CA SER A 30 -1.02 -2.00 -5.08
C SER A 30 -1.44 -3.34 -5.69
N VAL A 31 -2.74 -3.58 -5.82
CA VAL A 31 -3.25 -4.82 -6.42
C VAL A 31 -2.86 -4.92 -7.90
N PHE A 32 -2.92 -3.81 -8.61
CA PHE A 32 -2.60 -3.76 -10.04
C PHE A 32 -1.18 -3.25 -10.30
N ALA A 33 -0.31 -3.25 -9.30
CA ALA A 33 1.04 -2.68 -9.42
C ALA A 33 1.86 -3.30 -10.55
N GLU A 34 1.77 -4.61 -10.72
CA GLU A 34 2.51 -5.31 -11.78
C GLU A 34 2.04 -4.91 -13.18
N GLN A 35 0.74 -4.68 -13.34
CA GLN A 35 0.17 -4.22 -14.61
C GLN A 35 0.41 -2.74 -14.86
N LEU A 36 0.48 -1.93 -13.79
CA LEU A 36 0.71 -0.49 -13.88
C LEU A 36 2.19 -0.14 -14.05
N ALA A 37 3.09 -1.00 -13.59
CA ALA A 37 4.51 -0.76 -13.69
C ALA A 37 4.95 -0.73 -15.17
N PRO A 38 5.55 0.37 -15.65
CA PRO A 38 5.96 0.47 -17.05
C PRO A 38 7.14 -0.43 -17.40
N MET A 39 7.93 -0.83 -16.40
CA MET A 39 9.10 -1.68 -16.58
C MET A 39 9.18 -2.70 -15.45
N ASP A 40 9.99 -3.75 -15.65
CA ASP A 40 10.31 -4.69 -14.58
C ASP A 40 11.15 -3.98 -13.52
N GLU A 41 10.73 -4.04 -12.26
CA GLU A 41 11.43 -3.39 -11.14
C GLU A 41 12.82 -3.96 -10.88
N ASN A 42 13.09 -5.16 -11.36
CA ASN A 42 14.39 -5.83 -11.20
C ASN A 42 15.27 -5.72 -12.44
N LEU A 43 14.79 -5.10 -13.52
CA LEU A 43 15.54 -4.96 -14.76
C LEU A 43 16.62 -3.90 -14.61
N ASN A 44 17.87 -4.32 -14.66
CA ASN A 44 19.03 -3.45 -14.49
C ASN A 44 19.51 -2.92 -15.83
N HIS A 45 19.53 -1.59 -15.98
CA HIS A 45 20.08 -0.90 -17.13
C HIS A 45 21.22 0.02 -16.67
N ILE A 46 22.43 -0.52 -16.54
CA ILE A 46 23.57 0.22 -16.00
C ILE A 46 23.84 1.49 -16.80
N ALA A 47 23.64 1.45 -18.11
CA ALA A 47 23.82 2.62 -18.98
C ALA A 47 22.84 3.76 -18.67
N ALA A 48 21.69 3.45 -18.04
CA ALA A 48 20.67 4.42 -17.71
C ALA A 48 20.65 4.78 -16.20
N ARG A 49 21.76 4.53 -15.51
CA ARG A 49 21.86 4.88 -14.07
C ARG A 49 21.65 6.37 -13.86
N PHE A 50 20.98 6.70 -12.76
CA PHE A 50 20.75 8.08 -12.33
C PHE A 50 20.10 8.95 -13.41
N THR A 51 19.28 8.33 -14.27
CA THR A 51 18.49 9.10 -15.22
C THR A 51 17.50 10.01 -14.48
N ALA A 52 17.47 11.29 -14.85
CA ALA A 52 16.55 12.24 -14.25
C ALA A 52 15.10 11.87 -14.58
N PRO A 53 14.10 12.28 -13.73
CA PRO A 53 12.70 12.06 -14.04
C PRO A 53 12.30 12.65 -15.38
N GLN A 54 11.64 11.85 -16.22
CA GLN A 54 11.26 12.25 -17.57
C GLN A 54 9.79 12.67 -17.69
N GLY A 55 9.02 12.53 -16.61
CA GLY A 55 7.62 12.94 -16.56
C GLY A 55 6.65 11.89 -17.09
N LEU A 56 5.37 12.18 -16.99
CA LEU A 56 4.29 11.23 -17.33
C LEU A 56 4.30 10.81 -18.81
N GLY A 57 4.80 11.65 -19.71
CA GLY A 57 4.91 11.32 -21.13
C GLY A 57 5.80 10.11 -21.39
N ALA A 58 6.80 9.87 -20.54
CA ALA A 58 7.72 8.76 -20.67
C ALA A 58 7.04 7.39 -20.40
N TYR A 59 5.89 7.37 -19.73
CA TYR A 59 5.15 6.14 -19.46
C TYR A 59 4.77 5.40 -20.75
N LYS A 60 4.34 6.16 -21.77
CA LYS A 60 3.93 5.59 -23.06
C LYS A 60 5.13 5.24 -23.95
N THR A 61 6.25 5.93 -23.77
CA THR A 61 7.44 5.75 -24.63
C THR A 61 8.46 4.77 -24.05
N GLY A 62 8.17 4.19 -22.89
CA GLY A 62 9.08 3.26 -22.24
C GLY A 62 10.25 3.92 -21.52
N GLY A 63 10.16 5.23 -21.25
CA GLY A 63 11.17 5.97 -20.51
C GLY A 63 10.98 5.88 -19.00
N TYR A 64 11.81 6.61 -18.28
CA TYR A 64 11.81 6.61 -16.81
C TYR A 64 10.99 7.78 -16.28
N VAL A 65 9.72 7.54 -15.92
CA VAL A 65 8.79 8.59 -15.46
C VAL A 65 9.34 9.31 -14.23
N LEU A 66 9.81 8.59 -13.22
CA LEU A 66 10.41 9.15 -12.00
C LEU A 66 11.94 9.05 -12.00
N GLY A 67 12.53 8.68 -13.13
CA GLY A 67 13.96 8.48 -13.23
C GLY A 67 14.38 7.05 -12.91
N SER A 68 15.70 6.82 -12.86
CA SER A 68 16.28 5.53 -12.54
C SER A 68 17.15 5.60 -11.29
N ASP A 69 17.39 4.45 -10.66
CA ASP A 69 18.26 4.36 -9.50
C ASP A 69 19.72 4.10 -9.90
N GLU A 70 20.56 3.79 -8.92
CA GLU A 70 21.99 3.54 -9.12
C GLU A 70 22.31 2.30 -9.97
N LEU A 71 21.34 1.40 -10.17
CA LEU A 71 21.47 0.23 -11.04
C LEU A 71 20.70 0.38 -12.34
N GLY A 72 20.15 1.57 -12.61
CA GLY A 72 19.37 1.83 -13.81
C GLY A 72 17.96 1.24 -13.78
N ARG A 73 17.44 0.88 -12.59
CA ARG A 73 16.09 0.35 -12.45
C ARG A 73 15.07 1.48 -12.41
N ASP A 74 13.88 1.25 -12.97
CA ASP A 74 12.83 2.25 -12.99
C ASP A 74 12.26 2.46 -11.58
N ILE A 75 12.37 3.70 -11.07
CA ILE A 75 11.91 4.06 -9.73
C ILE A 75 10.39 3.91 -9.64
N LEU A 76 9.64 4.33 -10.67
CA LEU A 76 8.18 4.23 -10.66
C LEU A 76 7.73 2.76 -10.51
N SER A 77 8.31 1.86 -11.30
CA SER A 77 8.01 0.43 -11.21
C SER A 77 8.34 -0.14 -9.84
N ARG A 78 9.46 0.26 -9.26
CA ARG A 78 9.87 -0.19 -7.93
C ARG A 78 8.96 0.33 -6.83
N VAL A 79 8.50 1.58 -6.92
CA VAL A 79 7.56 2.16 -5.96
C VAL A 79 6.21 1.44 -6.03
N LEU A 80 5.70 1.18 -7.23
CA LEU A 80 4.42 0.50 -7.41
C LEU A 80 4.45 -0.93 -6.85
N VAL A 81 5.46 -1.71 -7.21
CA VAL A 81 5.59 -3.09 -6.73
C VAL A 81 5.94 -3.11 -5.24
N GLY A 82 6.76 -2.16 -4.78
CA GLY A 82 7.08 -2.01 -3.36
C GLY A 82 5.85 -1.70 -2.51
N SER A 83 4.92 -0.90 -3.02
CA SER A 83 3.64 -0.63 -2.35
C SER A 83 2.84 -1.91 -2.14
N LYS A 84 2.79 -2.77 -3.15
CA LYS A 84 2.11 -4.07 -3.06
C LYS A 84 2.70 -4.93 -1.94
N ILE A 85 4.02 -5.04 -1.90
CA ILE A 85 4.73 -5.83 -0.88
C ILE A 85 4.50 -5.23 0.51
N SER A 86 4.61 -3.91 0.64
CA SER A 86 4.40 -3.21 1.91
C SER A 86 2.99 -3.41 2.45
N LEU A 87 1.97 -3.32 1.59
CA LEU A 87 0.58 -3.55 1.99
C LEU A 87 0.33 -4.99 2.38
N GLN A 88 0.92 -5.96 1.69
CA GLN A 88 0.82 -7.37 2.05
C GLN A 88 1.41 -7.63 3.44
N ILE A 89 2.59 -7.09 3.71
CA ILE A 89 3.25 -7.23 5.01
C ILE A 89 2.42 -6.56 6.09
N ALA A 90 1.95 -5.34 5.86
CA ALA A 90 1.13 -4.60 6.82
C ALA A 90 -0.17 -5.35 7.13
N PHE A 91 -0.82 -5.90 6.11
CA PHE A 91 -2.08 -6.63 6.27
C PHE A 91 -1.87 -7.90 7.10
N ILE A 92 -0.87 -8.70 6.76
CA ILE A 92 -0.54 -9.93 7.48
C ILE A 92 -0.15 -9.61 8.93
N SER A 93 0.70 -8.60 9.14
CA SER A 93 1.12 -8.18 10.47
C SER A 93 -0.05 -7.72 11.32
N THR A 94 -0.97 -6.95 10.75
CA THR A 94 -2.17 -6.48 11.44
C THR A 94 -3.05 -7.64 11.87
N ILE A 95 -3.27 -8.62 11.00
CA ILE A 95 -4.05 -9.82 11.34
C ILE A 95 -3.38 -10.57 12.49
N CYS A 96 -2.07 -10.80 12.41
CA CYS A 96 -1.33 -11.52 13.45
C CYS A 96 -1.41 -10.78 14.80
N VAL A 97 -1.18 -9.47 14.80
CA VAL A 97 -1.24 -8.65 16.02
C VAL A 97 -2.65 -8.67 16.61
N THR A 98 -3.67 -8.55 15.76
CA THR A 98 -5.07 -8.57 16.21
C THR A 98 -5.44 -9.90 16.84
N VAL A 99 -5.07 -11.01 16.19
CA VAL A 99 -5.36 -12.35 16.70
C VAL A 99 -4.66 -12.58 18.04
N ILE A 100 -3.36 -12.32 18.10
CA ILE A 100 -2.56 -12.52 19.31
C ILE A 100 -3.05 -11.60 20.43
N GLY A 101 -3.27 -10.32 20.13
CA GLY A 101 -3.75 -9.34 21.12
C GLY A 101 -5.13 -9.70 21.66
N THR A 102 -6.04 -10.15 20.78
CA THR A 102 -7.38 -10.59 21.20
C THR A 102 -7.30 -11.82 22.09
N LEU A 103 -6.48 -12.81 21.72
CA LEU A 103 -6.32 -14.02 22.54
C LEU A 103 -5.73 -13.68 23.92
N LEU A 104 -4.70 -12.86 23.96
CA LEU A 104 -4.10 -12.43 25.23
C LEU A 104 -5.08 -11.62 26.07
N GLY A 105 -5.85 -10.72 25.42
CA GLY A 105 -6.87 -9.92 26.11
C GLY A 105 -7.99 -10.79 26.67
N VAL A 106 -8.44 -11.77 25.92
CA VAL A 106 -9.48 -12.72 26.40
C VAL A 106 -8.97 -13.54 27.58
N PHE A 107 -7.74 -14.08 27.47
CA PHE A 107 -7.15 -14.83 28.57
C PHE A 107 -6.94 -13.95 29.82
N ALA A 108 -6.43 -12.73 29.65
CA ALA A 108 -6.23 -11.81 30.77
C ALA A 108 -7.56 -11.44 31.43
N GLY A 109 -8.60 -11.20 30.64
CA GLY A 109 -9.93 -10.91 31.17
C GLY A 109 -10.60 -12.10 31.84
N TYR A 110 -10.36 -13.32 31.33
CA TYR A 110 -10.94 -14.54 31.88
C TYR A 110 -10.25 -14.95 33.18
N PHE A 111 -8.92 -14.96 33.22
CA PHE A 111 -8.17 -15.38 34.40
C PHE A 111 -7.98 -14.27 35.43
N GLY A 112 -8.10 -13.00 35.04
CA GLY A 112 -8.03 -11.86 35.93
C GLY A 112 -6.74 -11.75 36.74
N GLY A 113 -6.51 -10.63 37.40
CA GLY A 113 -5.56 -10.41 38.48
C GLY A 113 -4.09 -10.78 38.25
N VAL A 114 -3.78 -11.99 37.81
CA VAL A 114 -2.39 -12.48 37.68
C VAL A 114 -1.76 -12.02 36.36
N ILE A 115 -2.56 -12.00 35.28
CA ILE A 115 -2.09 -11.63 33.94
C ILE A 115 -2.27 -10.12 33.68
N ASP A 116 -3.29 -9.54 34.31
CA ASP A 116 -3.48 -8.10 34.32
C ASP A 116 -2.35 -7.42 35.13
#